data_36d3e11e1d09388ba6ea2666067ab530
#
_entry.id   36d3e11e1d09388ba6ea2666067ab530
#
_cell.length_a   1.000
_cell.length_b   1.000
_cell.length_c   1.000
_cell.angle_alpha   90.00
_cell.angle_beta   90.00
_cell.angle_gamma   90.00
#
_symmetry.space_group_name_H-M   'P 1'
#
loop_
_entity.id
_entity.type
_entity.pdbx_description
1 polymer ?
#
loop_
_entity_poly.entity_id
_entity_poly.type
_entity_poly.pdbx_seq_one_letter_code
_entity_poly.pdbx_strand_id
1 'polypeptide(L)'
;MIDARAVISPQAQLAPDVTVGPFSVIGAQVQIGSRTVVGPHVVVNGPTTIGEDNRIFQFASIGDAPQDKKYRGEPTRLVIGDRNVFRESCTINRGTTHDKGVTTIGSDNLFMAFSHVAHDCVIGHNTVFANSVAMGGHVEVGDWAILGGLVAVHQFIKIGAHAFLGGGAILSRDVPPYVMVAGNPAVPHGVNAEGLKRRGFSEEQIRHIREAYRILYRSDLKLSDALERLTALAAERPEIRALVDFIHGSTRSLVR
;
A
#
# COMPACT_ATOMS: atom_id res chain seq x y z
N MET A 1 -4.60 28.23 -0.21
CA MET A 1 -5.28 29.07 -1.23
C MET A 1 -6.28 28.20 -1.99
N ILE A 2 -7.55 28.61 -2.08
CA ILE A 2 -8.60 27.87 -2.80
C ILE A 2 -8.98 28.66 -4.06
N ASP A 3 -8.90 28.03 -5.23
CA ASP A 3 -9.32 28.62 -6.51
C ASP A 3 -10.85 28.85 -6.50
N ALA A 4 -11.31 29.99 -7.00
CA ALA A 4 -12.73 30.36 -7.01
C ALA A 4 -13.62 29.40 -7.86
N ARG A 5 -13.03 28.61 -8.73
CA ARG A 5 -13.72 27.62 -9.57
C ARG A 5 -13.74 26.22 -8.94
N ALA A 6 -13.13 26.04 -7.77
CA ALA A 6 -13.27 24.79 -7.01
C ALA A 6 -14.63 24.73 -6.31
N VAL A 7 -15.20 23.54 -6.21
CA VAL A 7 -16.47 23.29 -5.51
C VAL A 7 -16.15 22.61 -4.18
N ILE A 8 -16.34 23.34 -3.09
CA ILE A 8 -16.08 22.85 -1.73
C ILE A 8 -17.41 22.70 -0.98
N SER A 9 -17.68 21.50 -0.47
CA SER A 9 -18.85 21.29 0.39
C SER A 9 -18.75 22.12 1.67
N PRO A 10 -19.85 22.75 2.13
CA PRO A 10 -19.87 23.43 3.43
C PRO A 10 -19.57 22.51 4.62
N GLN A 11 -19.66 21.19 4.46
CA GLN A 11 -19.34 20.20 5.48
C GLN A 11 -17.90 19.69 5.41
N ALA A 12 -17.11 20.18 4.45
CA ALA A 12 -15.68 19.88 4.38
C ALA A 12 -14.89 20.75 5.38
N GLN A 13 -13.85 20.19 5.95
CA GLN A 13 -12.96 20.83 6.91
C GLN A 13 -11.54 20.87 6.33
N LEU A 14 -11.09 22.02 5.91
CA LEU A 14 -9.77 22.23 5.35
C LEU A 14 -8.93 23.10 6.30
N ALA A 15 -7.69 22.71 6.55
CA ALA A 15 -6.76 23.59 7.27
C ALA A 15 -6.54 24.91 6.48
N PRO A 16 -6.21 26.02 7.17
CA PRO A 16 -6.16 27.35 6.55
C PRO A 16 -5.15 27.50 5.40
N ASP A 17 -4.15 26.67 5.36
CA ASP A 17 -3.04 26.70 4.42
C ASP A 17 -3.13 25.62 3.31
N VAL A 18 -4.25 24.91 3.24
CA VAL A 18 -4.55 23.99 2.13
C VAL A 18 -4.68 24.75 0.82
N THR A 19 -4.14 24.16 -0.25
CA THR A 19 -4.32 24.65 -1.61
C THR A 19 -5.26 23.74 -2.38
N VAL A 20 -6.26 24.32 -3.08
CA VAL A 20 -7.17 23.55 -3.97
C VAL A 20 -7.21 24.25 -5.33
N GLY A 21 -6.84 23.49 -6.36
CA GLY A 21 -6.81 23.95 -7.76
C GLY A 21 -8.19 24.07 -8.40
N PRO A 22 -8.26 24.69 -9.59
CA PRO A 22 -9.52 24.93 -10.29
C PRO A 22 -10.24 23.63 -10.67
N PHE A 23 -11.58 23.69 -10.68
CA PHE A 23 -12.47 22.60 -11.09
C PHE A 23 -12.36 21.33 -10.22
N SER A 24 -11.70 21.40 -9.07
CA SER A 24 -11.68 20.32 -8.11
C SER A 24 -12.93 20.32 -7.26
N VAL A 25 -13.38 19.14 -6.85
CA VAL A 25 -14.57 18.94 -6.03
C VAL A 25 -14.16 18.29 -4.71
N ILE A 26 -14.46 18.97 -3.60
CA ILE A 26 -14.26 18.45 -2.24
C ILE A 26 -15.64 18.20 -1.63
N GLY A 27 -15.95 16.93 -1.43
CA GLY A 27 -17.26 16.49 -0.95
C GLY A 27 -17.49 16.72 0.54
N ALA A 28 -18.70 16.38 0.98
CA ALA A 28 -19.07 16.42 2.39
C ALA A 28 -18.23 15.43 3.23
N GLN A 29 -18.01 15.73 4.52
CA GLN A 29 -17.26 14.89 5.47
C GLN A 29 -15.82 14.59 5.02
N VAL A 30 -15.22 15.49 4.24
CA VAL A 30 -13.79 15.46 3.90
C VAL A 30 -13.03 16.34 4.87
N GLN A 31 -11.94 15.84 5.44
CA GLN A 31 -11.00 16.58 6.27
C GLN A 31 -9.62 16.57 5.61
N ILE A 32 -8.99 17.75 5.47
CA ILE A 32 -7.66 17.89 4.84
C ILE A 32 -6.74 18.69 5.77
N GLY A 33 -5.61 18.07 6.12
CA GLY A 33 -4.57 18.63 6.98
C GLY A 33 -3.71 19.70 6.29
N SER A 34 -2.92 20.39 7.09
CA SER A 34 -2.08 21.53 6.72
C SER A 34 -1.15 21.24 5.54
N ARG A 35 -0.87 22.26 4.73
CA ARG A 35 0.09 22.26 3.62
C ARG A 35 -0.21 21.23 2.51
N THR A 36 -1.36 20.55 2.59
CA THR A 36 -1.79 19.64 1.53
C THR A 36 -2.21 20.42 0.29
N VAL A 37 -1.74 19.95 -0.86
CA VAL A 37 -2.00 20.54 -2.18
C VAL A 37 -2.88 19.59 -3.00
N VAL A 38 -4.08 20.04 -3.29
CA VAL A 38 -5.02 19.40 -4.23
C VAL A 38 -4.90 20.11 -5.58
N GLY A 39 -4.46 19.41 -6.61
CA GLY A 39 -4.31 19.92 -7.98
C GLY A 39 -5.64 20.26 -8.64
N PRO A 40 -5.64 20.65 -9.93
CA PRO A 40 -6.88 20.90 -10.66
C PRO A 40 -7.60 19.59 -11.02
N HIS A 41 -8.93 19.67 -11.21
CA HIS A 41 -9.76 18.52 -11.64
C HIS A 41 -9.63 17.28 -10.75
N VAL A 42 -9.40 17.44 -9.46
CA VAL A 42 -9.37 16.36 -8.47
C VAL A 42 -10.75 16.22 -7.83
N VAL A 43 -11.17 14.98 -7.59
CA VAL A 43 -12.39 14.70 -6.81
C VAL A 43 -11.99 14.03 -5.50
N VAL A 44 -12.40 14.62 -4.37
CA VAL A 44 -12.25 14.01 -3.05
C VAL A 44 -13.64 13.83 -2.44
N ASN A 45 -14.06 12.60 -2.24
CA ASN A 45 -15.34 12.25 -1.63
C ASN A 45 -15.16 11.79 -0.18
N GLY A 46 -16.12 12.10 0.68
CA GLY A 46 -16.10 11.68 2.10
C GLY A 46 -17.05 10.52 2.39
N PRO A 47 -16.93 9.94 3.58
CA PRO A 47 -16.03 10.28 4.69
C PRO A 47 -14.55 9.98 4.40
N THR A 48 -13.71 11.02 4.36
CA THR A 48 -12.28 10.88 4.07
C THR A 48 -11.46 11.85 4.93
N THR A 49 -10.43 11.33 5.58
CA THR A 49 -9.45 12.14 6.32
C THR A 49 -8.11 12.05 5.61
N ILE A 50 -7.52 13.20 5.28
CA ILE A 50 -6.20 13.34 4.66
C ILE A 50 -5.32 14.15 5.60
N GLY A 51 -4.15 13.64 5.93
CA GLY A 51 -3.16 14.29 6.79
C GLY A 51 -2.50 15.52 6.13
N GLU A 52 -1.30 15.84 6.59
CA GLU A 52 -0.55 17.03 6.20
C GLU A 52 0.40 16.77 5.04
N ASP A 53 0.81 17.83 4.34
CA ASP A 53 1.85 17.82 3.28
C ASP A 53 1.59 16.84 2.12
N ASN A 54 0.34 16.40 1.92
CA ASN A 54 0.01 15.54 0.80
C ASN A 54 -0.06 16.33 -0.52
N ARG A 55 0.24 15.66 -1.63
CA ARG A 55 0.14 16.22 -2.98
C ARG A 55 -0.74 15.33 -3.86
N ILE A 56 -1.85 15.88 -4.34
CA ILE A 56 -2.83 15.14 -5.15
C ILE A 56 -2.88 15.81 -6.52
N PHE A 57 -2.52 15.07 -7.55
CA PHE A 57 -2.43 15.55 -8.92
C PHE A 57 -3.76 15.39 -9.67
N GLN A 58 -3.87 16.06 -10.81
CA GLN A 58 -5.10 16.15 -11.60
C GLN A 58 -5.70 14.77 -11.95
N PHE A 59 -7.03 14.77 -12.03
CA PHE A 59 -7.86 13.61 -12.37
C PHE A 59 -7.83 12.48 -11.33
N ALA A 60 -7.22 12.68 -10.17
CA ALA A 60 -7.31 11.70 -9.10
C ALA A 60 -8.72 11.67 -8.49
N SER A 61 -9.20 10.47 -8.15
CA SER A 61 -10.46 10.22 -7.43
C SER A 61 -10.16 9.57 -6.09
N ILE A 62 -10.31 10.35 -5.02
CA ILE A 62 -9.92 9.94 -3.66
C ILE A 62 -11.17 9.81 -2.80
N GLY A 63 -11.33 8.66 -2.13
CA GLY A 63 -12.42 8.43 -1.19
C GLY A 63 -13.77 8.15 -1.83
N ASP A 64 -13.82 7.73 -3.08
CA ASP A 64 -15.06 7.34 -3.70
C ASP A 64 -15.60 5.99 -3.18
N ALA A 65 -16.85 5.70 -3.49
CA ALA A 65 -17.50 4.46 -3.12
C ALA A 65 -16.73 3.23 -3.60
N PRO A 66 -16.72 2.12 -2.81
CA PRO A 66 -16.11 0.86 -3.24
C PRO A 66 -16.66 0.35 -4.57
N GLN A 67 -15.80 -0.21 -5.41
CA GLN A 67 -16.18 -0.92 -6.61
C GLN A 67 -16.62 -2.37 -6.25
N ASP A 68 -17.53 -2.48 -5.30
CA ASP A 68 -18.08 -3.75 -4.83
C ASP A 68 -19.60 -3.78 -5.08
N LYS A 69 -20.08 -4.82 -5.78
CA LYS A 69 -21.52 -5.01 -6.07
C LYS A 69 -22.38 -5.15 -4.81
N LYS A 70 -21.80 -5.48 -3.67
CA LYS A 70 -22.51 -5.62 -2.39
C LYS A 70 -22.68 -4.29 -1.66
N TYR A 71 -21.86 -3.28 -1.94
CA TYR A 71 -21.95 -1.97 -1.31
C TYR A 71 -23.29 -1.28 -1.62
N ARG A 72 -23.95 -0.74 -0.60
CA ARG A 72 -25.28 -0.12 -0.66
C ARG A 72 -25.27 1.35 -0.24
N GLY A 73 -24.10 1.97 -0.08
CA GLY A 73 -23.99 3.36 0.39
C GLY A 73 -23.78 3.46 1.90
N GLU A 74 -23.28 2.42 2.54
CA GLU A 74 -23.01 2.40 3.98
C GLU A 74 -21.93 3.41 4.36
N PRO A 75 -21.94 3.95 5.59
CA PRO A 75 -21.00 4.98 6.04
C PRO A 75 -19.63 4.39 6.35
N THR A 76 -18.86 4.15 5.30
CA THR A 76 -17.46 3.68 5.38
C THR A 76 -16.50 4.82 5.11
N ARG A 77 -15.22 4.66 5.41
CA ARG A 77 -14.26 5.76 5.36
C ARG A 77 -12.93 5.42 4.71
N LEU A 78 -12.19 6.47 4.38
CA LEU A 78 -10.79 6.44 3.96
C LEU A 78 -9.96 7.30 4.91
N VAL A 79 -8.81 6.79 5.34
CA VAL A 79 -7.85 7.51 6.17
C VAL A 79 -6.49 7.50 5.49
N ILE A 80 -5.94 8.70 5.25
CA ILE A 80 -4.64 8.92 4.60
C ILE A 80 -3.75 9.69 5.57
N GLY A 81 -2.53 9.21 5.80
CA GLY A 81 -1.49 9.88 6.57
C GLY A 81 -0.89 11.09 5.84
N ASP A 82 0.37 11.38 6.13
CA ASP A 82 1.05 12.60 5.71
C ASP A 82 2.02 12.36 4.55
N ARG A 83 2.38 13.43 3.82
CA ARG A 83 3.45 13.47 2.81
C ARG A 83 3.31 12.43 1.69
N ASN A 84 2.09 11.99 1.42
CA ASN A 84 1.85 11.10 0.29
C ASN A 84 1.75 11.90 -1.01
N VAL A 85 2.14 11.26 -2.11
CA VAL A 85 2.01 11.81 -3.46
C VAL A 85 1.10 10.90 -4.27
N PHE A 86 -0.05 11.42 -4.68
CA PHE A 86 -0.99 10.75 -5.59
C PHE A 86 -0.88 11.40 -6.96
N ARG A 87 -0.29 10.70 -7.91
CA ARG A 87 -0.12 11.18 -9.28
C ARG A 87 -1.44 11.09 -10.05
N GLU A 88 -1.37 11.46 -11.31
CA GLU A 88 -2.52 11.64 -12.20
C GLU A 88 -3.41 10.40 -12.28
N SER A 89 -4.71 10.60 -12.23
CA SER A 89 -5.71 9.53 -12.40
C SER A 89 -5.62 8.37 -11.40
N CYS A 90 -5.01 8.57 -10.23
CA CYS A 90 -5.07 7.60 -9.15
C CYS A 90 -6.50 7.47 -8.64
N THR A 91 -6.91 6.25 -8.27
CA THR A 91 -8.21 5.98 -7.66
C THR A 91 -8.05 5.25 -6.34
N ILE A 92 -8.63 5.79 -5.26
CA ILE A 92 -8.54 5.24 -3.90
C ILE A 92 -9.96 5.14 -3.35
N ASN A 93 -10.43 3.94 -3.06
CA ASN A 93 -11.78 3.72 -2.55
C ASN A 93 -11.84 3.65 -1.03
N ARG A 94 -13.01 4.00 -0.45
CA ARG A 94 -13.34 3.77 0.97
C ARG A 94 -13.47 2.28 1.28
N GLY A 95 -13.57 1.93 2.56
CA GLY A 95 -13.84 0.58 3.02
C GLY A 95 -15.27 0.08 2.75
N THR A 96 -15.56 -1.15 3.18
CA THR A 96 -16.89 -1.78 3.18
C THR A 96 -17.28 -2.23 4.58
N THR A 97 -18.58 -2.31 4.88
CA THR A 97 -19.07 -2.80 6.19
C THR A 97 -18.89 -4.30 6.40
N HIS A 98 -18.49 -5.01 5.36
CA HIS A 98 -18.27 -6.46 5.43
C HIS A 98 -16.90 -6.82 6.05
N ASP A 99 -16.02 -5.84 6.29
CA ASP A 99 -14.74 -6.00 6.96
C ASP A 99 -14.49 -4.80 7.91
N LYS A 100 -13.41 -4.08 7.71
CA LYS A 100 -12.93 -3.01 8.61
C LYS A 100 -13.76 -1.72 8.51
N GLY A 101 -14.52 -1.53 7.45
CA GLY A 101 -15.24 -0.28 7.18
C GLY A 101 -14.31 0.89 6.83
N VAL A 102 -13.01 0.62 6.64
CA VAL A 102 -12.01 1.65 6.39
C VAL A 102 -10.88 1.14 5.49
N THR A 103 -10.51 1.96 4.50
CA THR A 103 -9.24 1.85 3.79
C THR A 103 -8.24 2.79 4.46
N THR A 104 -7.02 2.30 4.73
CA THR A 104 -6.00 3.07 5.44
C THR A 104 -4.72 3.14 4.62
N ILE A 105 -4.17 4.35 4.49
CA ILE A 105 -2.88 4.62 3.85
C ILE A 105 -2.00 5.36 4.86
N GLY A 106 -0.80 4.85 5.09
CA GLY A 106 0.22 5.47 5.93
C GLY A 106 0.78 6.77 5.34
N SER A 107 2.02 7.06 5.63
CA SER A 107 2.70 8.30 5.22
C SER A 107 3.86 8.03 4.28
N ASP A 108 4.31 9.07 3.57
CA ASP A 108 5.51 9.06 2.72
C ASP A 108 5.40 8.10 1.51
N ASN A 109 4.18 7.83 1.03
CA ASN A 109 3.95 6.92 -0.09
C ASN A 109 3.90 7.66 -1.43
N LEU A 110 4.34 6.98 -2.48
CA LEU A 110 4.23 7.46 -3.86
C LEU A 110 3.29 6.54 -4.66
N PHE A 111 2.16 7.08 -5.10
CA PHE A 111 1.25 6.44 -6.04
C PHE A 111 1.45 7.09 -7.41
N MET A 112 2.11 6.40 -8.34
CA MET A 112 2.30 6.89 -9.70
C MET A 112 0.99 6.80 -10.49
N ALA A 113 0.96 7.43 -11.65
CA ALA A 113 -0.24 7.60 -12.44
C ALA A 113 -0.99 6.29 -12.71
N PHE A 114 -2.33 6.37 -12.69
CA PHE A 114 -3.27 5.27 -12.89
C PHE A 114 -3.23 4.15 -11.85
N SER A 115 -2.61 4.36 -10.68
CA SER A 115 -2.64 3.38 -9.60
C SER A 115 -4.04 3.29 -8.99
N HIS A 116 -4.47 2.08 -8.63
CA HIS A 116 -5.75 1.81 -7.97
C HIS A 116 -5.56 1.10 -6.64
N VAL A 117 -6.18 1.64 -5.58
CA VAL A 117 -6.31 1.01 -4.26
C VAL A 117 -7.79 0.76 -3.99
N ALA A 118 -8.19 -0.50 -3.94
CA ALA A 118 -9.56 -0.88 -3.64
C ALA A 118 -9.87 -0.75 -2.13
N HIS A 119 -11.11 -1.07 -1.76
CA HIS A 119 -11.65 -0.98 -0.43
C HIS A 119 -10.95 -1.87 0.61
N ASP A 120 -10.98 -1.46 1.87
CA ASP A 120 -10.46 -2.20 3.04
C ASP A 120 -8.96 -2.54 2.98
N CYS A 121 -8.21 -1.93 2.05
CA CYS A 121 -6.76 -2.07 1.99
C CYS A 121 -6.08 -1.36 3.15
N VAL A 122 -4.95 -1.91 3.58
CA VAL A 122 -4.05 -1.29 4.58
C VAL A 122 -2.68 -1.13 3.94
N ILE A 123 -2.28 0.12 3.70
CA ILE A 123 -0.99 0.46 3.13
C ILE A 123 -0.11 1.08 4.21
N GLY A 124 1.09 0.56 4.38
CA GLY A 124 2.07 1.07 5.32
C GLY A 124 2.71 2.40 4.88
N HIS A 125 3.94 2.59 5.26
CA HIS A 125 4.70 3.81 5.04
C HIS A 125 5.79 3.62 3.99
N ASN A 126 6.19 4.71 3.31
CA ASN A 126 7.32 4.72 2.37
C ASN A 126 7.18 3.72 1.20
N THR A 127 5.97 3.42 0.80
CA THR A 127 5.71 2.48 -0.30
C THR A 127 5.74 3.19 -1.66
N VAL A 128 6.02 2.43 -2.71
CA VAL A 128 5.97 2.94 -4.09
C VAL A 128 5.05 2.05 -4.93
N PHE A 129 4.04 2.66 -5.49
CA PHE A 129 3.14 2.06 -6.47
C PHE A 129 3.48 2.66 -7.83
N ALA A 130 4.17 1.91 -8.68
CA ALA A 130 4.48 2.39 -10.02
C ALA A 130 3.21 2.48 -10.91
N ASN A 131 3.36 3.00 -12.12
CA ASN A 131 2.24 3.25 -13.00
C ASN A 131 1.34 2.03 -13.21
N SER A 132 0.03 2.25 -13.15
CA SER A 132 -1.00 1.23 -13.42
C SER A 132 -0.97 0.00 -12.49
N VAL A 133 -0.47 0.14 -11.28
CA VAL A 133 -0.65 -0.89 -10.25
C VAL A 133 -2.13 -0.98 -9.89
N ALA A 134 -2.69 -2.20 -9.88
CA ALA A 134 -4.08 -2.44 -9.52
C ALA A 134 -4.17 -3.42 -8.35
N MET A 135 -4.80 -2.98 -7.26
CA MET A 135 -5.01 -3.82 -6.07
C MET A 135 -6.49 -4.14 -5.86
N GLY A 136 -6.78 -5.41 -5.63
CA GLY A 136 -8.07 -5.85 -5.11
C GLY A 136 -8.31 -5.42 -3.67
N GLY A 137 -9.54 -5.60 -3.18
CA GLY A 137 -9.89 -5.25 -1.79
C GLY A 137 -9.15 -6.08 -0.74
N HIS A 138 -9.06 -5.54 0.48
CA HIS A 138 -8.49 -6.23 1.66
C HIS A 138 -6.99 -6.56 1.54
N VAL A 139 -6.25 -5.94 0.63
CA VAL A 139 -4.80 -6.14 0.49
C VAL A 139 -4.07 -5.37 1.59
N GLU A 140 -3.08 -6.03 2.20
CA GLU A 140 -2.19 -5.41 3.17
C GLU A 140 -0.79 -5.25 2.56
N VAL A 141 -0.23 -4.04 2.62
CA VAL A 141 1.11 -3.74 2.10
C VAL A 141 1.97 -3.17 3.21
N GLY A 142 3.04 -3.87 3.54
CA GLY A 142 3.99 -3.44 4.56
C GLY A 142 4.90 -2.30 4.10
N ASP A 143 5.55 -1.67 5.06
CA ASP A 143 6.41 -0.52 4.84
C ASP A 143 7.53 -0.80 3.82
N TRP A 144 7.86 0.23 3.04
CA TRP A 144 8.94 0.15 2.08
C TRP A 144 8.74 -0.85 0.95
N ALA A 145 7.55 -1.42 0.79
CA ALA A 145 7.27 -2.26 -0.37
C ALA A 145 7.25 -1.45 -1.66
N ILE A 146 7.75 -2.04 -2.74
CA ILE A 146 7.76 -1.44 -4.08
C ILE A 146 7.00 -2.36 -5.02
N LEU A 147 5.94 -1.82 -5.63
CA LEU A 147 5.15 -2.50 -6.64
C LEU A 147 5.50 -1.90 -8.00
N GLY A 148 6.13 -2.69 -8.86
CA GLY A 148 6.49 -2.29 -10.22
C GLY A 148 5.27 -2.02 -11.12
N GLY A 149 5.49 -1.33 -12.23
CA GLY A 149 4.39 -0.96 -13.14
C GLY A 149 3.57 -2.17 -13.62
N LEU A 150 2.26 -1.99 -13.79
CA LEU A 150 1.33 -3.03 -14.24
C LEU A 150 1.22 -4.25 -13.30
N VAL A 151 1.63 -4.12 -12.05
CA VAL A 151 1.42 -5.18 -11.05
C VAL A 151 -0.07 -5.26 -10.72
N ALA A 152 -0.61 -6.49 -10.71
CA ALA A 152 -1.97 -6.77 -10.27
C ALA A 152 -1.96 -7.67 -9.03
N VAL A 153 -2.72 -7.28 -7.99
CA VAL A 153 -2.78 -7.99 -6.71
C VAL A 153 -4.20 -8.46 -6.45
N HIS A 154 -4.38 -9.77 -6.31
CA HIS A 154 -5.67 -10.35 -5.95
C HIS A 154 -6.10 -9.92 -4.55
N GLN A 155 -7.40 -9.86 -4.29
CA GLN A 155 -7.95 -9.51 -2.97
C GLN A 155 -7.42 -10.41 -1.83
N PHE A 156 -7.31 -9.84 -0.63
CA PHE A 156 -6.84 -10.50 0.60
C PHE A 156 -5.37 -10.93 0.61
N ILE A 157 -4.56 -10.45 -0.30
CA ILE A 157 -3.12 -10.75 -0.33
C ILE A 157 -2.38 -9.84 0.64
N LYS A 158 -1.37 -10.41 1.32
CA LYS A 158 -0.42 -9.67 2.14
C LYS A 158 0.93 -9.55 1.43
N ILE A 159 1.46 -8.33 1.41
CA ILE A 159 2.79 -8.01 0.87
C ILE A 159 3.63 -7.49 2.03
N GLY A 160 4.67 -8.23 2.39
CA GLY A 160 5.53 -7.91 3.52
C GLY A 160 6.41 -6.68 3.29
N ALA A 161 6.90 -6.11 4.39
CA ALA A 161 7.77 -4.95 4.36
C ALA A 161 9.03 -5.19 3.51
N HIS A 162 9.48 -4.14 2.81
CA HIS A 162 10.65 -4.19 1.92
C HIS A 162 10.55 -5.17 0.74
N ALA A 163 9.39 -5.77 0.47
CA ALA A 163 9.20 -6.60 -0.71
C ALA A 163 9.34 -5.78 -1.99
N PHE A 164 9.76 -6.43 -3.07
CA PHE A 164 9.85 -5.84 -4.39
C PHE A 164 9.11 -6.70 -5.40
N LEU A 165 8.12 -6.12 -6.06
CA LEU A 165 7.32 -6.78 -7.08
C LEU A 165 7.75 -6.26 -8.45
N GLY A 166 8.31 -7.13 -9.26
CA GLY A 166 8.71 -6.80 -10.63
C GLY A 166 7.52 -6.37 -11.49
N GLY A 167 7.76 -5.49 -12.48
CA GLY A 167 6.70 -5.00 -13.37
C GLY A 167 5.94 -6.15 -14.05
N GLY A 168 4.63 -6.00 -14.16
CA GLY A 168 3.74 -7.01 -14.74
C GLY A 168 3.50 -8.25 -13.88
N ALA A 169 3.97 -8.29 -12.64
CA ALA A 169 3.71 -9.41 -11.75
C ALA A 169 2.22 -9.51 -11.36
N ILE A 170 1.68 -10.73 -11.39
CA ILE A 170 0.30 -11.02 -10.97
C ILE A 170 0.33 -11.89 -9.72
N LEU A 171 -0.21 -11.35 -8.61
CA LEU A 171 -0.17 -11.96 -7.30
C LEU A 171 -1.51 -12.60 -6.94
N SER A 172 -1.46 -13.88 -6.60
CA SER A 172 -2.57 -14.65 -6.01
C SER A 172 -2.21 -15.27 -4.64
N ARG A 173 -1.01 -14.99 -4.13
CA ARG A 173 -0.45 -15.52 -2.88
C ARG A 173 0.31 -14.43 -2.13
N ASP A 174 0.48 -14.62 -0.81
CA ASP A 174 1.20 -13.69 0.05
C ASP A 174 2.69 -13.62 -0.29
N VAL A 175 3.24 -12.41 -0.26
CA VAL A 175 4.68 -12.16 -0.51
C VAL A 175 5.36 -11.82 0.80
N PRO A 176 6.27 -12.66 1.32
CA PRO A 176 6.95 -12.37 2.57
C PRO A 176 7.86 -11.13 2.51
N PRO A 177 8.20 -10.54 3.67
CA PRO A 177 9.14 -9.43 3.76
C PRO A 177 10.44 -9.70 3.04
N TYR A 178 11.03 -8.65 2.47
CA TYR A 178 12.34 -8.64 1.81
C TYR A 178 12.41 -9.38 0.47
N VAL A 179 11.37 -10.12 0.09
CA VAL A 179 11.39 -10.99 -1.10
C VAL A 179 11.14 -10.19 -2.37
N MET A 180 11.89 -10.53 -3.42
CA MET A 180 11.61 -10.10 -4.78
C MET A 180 10.78 -11.16 -5.49
N VAL A 181 9.69 -10.72 -6.13
CA VAL A 181 8.83 -11.59 -6.95
C VAL A 181 8.62 -10.98 -8.34
N ALA A 182 8.43 -11.81 -9.35
CA ALA A 182 8.08 -11.38 -10.69
C ALA A 182 7.31 -12.49 -11.43
N GLY A 183 6.69 -12.13 -12.56
CA GLY A 183 6.02 -13.07 -13.46
C GLY A 183 4.50 -13.18 -13.23
N ASN A 184 3.86 -14.01 -14.07
CA ASN A 184 2.44 -14.34 -14.03
C ASN A 184 2.26 -15.87 -14.17
N PRO A 185 1.91 -16.61 -13.10
CA PRO A 185 1.81 -16.13 -11.71
C PRO A 185 3.16 -15.68 -11.14
N ALA A 186 3.13 -14.78 -10.15
CA ALA A 186 4.34 -14.29 -9.51
C ALA A 186 5.07 -15.40 -8.75
N VAL A 187 6.40 -15.49 -8.93
CA VAL A 187 7.28 -16.44 -8.26
C VAL A 187 8.46 -15.71 -7.59
N PRO A 188 9.10 -16.29 -6.54
CA PRO A 188 10.21 -15.66 -5.86
C PRO A 188 11.50 -15.72 -6.69
N HIS A 189 12.19 -14.58 -6.78
CA HIS A 189 13.46 -14.42 -7.52
C HIS A 189 14.68 -14.13 -6.62
N GLY A 190 14.47 -13.85 -5.33
CA GLY A 190 15.56 -13.55 -4.41
C GLY A 190 15.17 -12.54 -3.34
N VAL A 191 16.18 -11.91 -2.76
CA VAL A 191 16.05 -10.88 -1.73
C VAL A 191 16.28 -9.51 -2.36
N ASN A 192 15.47 -8.52 -1.97
CA ASN A 192 15.62 -7.11 -2.36
C ASN A 192 16.85 -6.47 -1.69
N ALA A 193 18.04 -7.06 -1.92
CA ALA A 193 19.27 -6.66 -1.24
C ALA A 193 19.65 -5.21 -1.49
N GLU A 194 19.47 -4.72 -2.73
CA GLU A 194 19.77 -3.33 -3.09
C GLU A 194 18.85 -2.35 -2.37
N GLY A 195 17.55 -2.66 -2.30
CA GLY A 195 16.59 -1.86 -1.54
C GLY A 195 16.92 -1.84 -0.04
N LEU A 196 17.31 -2.96 0.54
CA LEU A 196 17.71 -3.04 1.95
C LEU A 196 18.98 -2.20 2.21
N LYS A 197 20.00 -2.32 1.35
CA LYS A 197 21.23 -1.52 1.46
C LYS A 197 20.93 -0.01 1.43
N ARG A 198 20.10 0.47 0.50
CA ARG A 198 19.69 1.88 0.41
C ARG A 198 18.95 2.37 1.65
N ARG A 199 18.36 1.47 2.44
CA ARG A 199 17.62 1.75 3.68
C ARG A 199 18.44 1.54 4.94
N GLY A 200 19.77 1.37 4.80
CA GLY A 200 20.72 1.29 5.91
C GLY A 200 20.86 -0.08 6.56
N PHE A 201 20.34 -1.14 5.97
CA PHE A 201 20.65 -2.49 6.45
C PHE A 201 22.13 -2.80 6.26
N SER A 202 22.78 -3.33 7.29
CA SER A 202 24.19 -3.73 7.20
C SER A 202 24.37 -4.94 6.28
N GLU A 203 25.59 -5.13 5.79
CA GLU A 203 25.91 -6.33 4.98
C GLU A 203 25.66 -7.62 5.76
N GLU A 204 25.85 -7.59 7.07
CA GLU A 204 25.57 -8.71 7.94
C GLU A 204 24.07 -9.02 8.01
N GLN A 205 23.21 -8.04 8.26
CA GLN A 205 21.76 -8.19 8.25
C GLN A 205 21.26 -8.73 6.90
N ILE A 206 21.78 -8.19 5.78
CA ILE A 206 21.43 -8.66 4.43
C ILE A 206 21.88 -10.13 4.22
N ARG A 207 23.03 -10.52 4.76
CA ARG A 207 23.50 -11.92 4.73
C ARG A 207 22.56 -12.84 5.49
N HIS A 208 22.10 -12.45 6.69
CA HIS A 208 21.12 -13.19 7.49
C HIS A 208 19.78 -13.32 6.76
N ILE A 209 19.28 -12.25 6.16
CA ILE A 209 18.04 -12.30 5.36
C ILE A 209 18.19 -13.22 4.15
N ARG A 210 19.35 -13.23 3.48
CA ARG A 210 19.63 -14.18 2.39
C ARG A 210 19.68 -15.63 2.87
N GLU A 211 20.19 -15.88 4.06
CA GLU A 211 20.18 -17.22 4.69
C GLU A 211 18.72 -17.64 4.97
N ALA A 212 17.91 -16.77 5.55
CA ALA A 212 16.49 -17.02 5.77
C ALA A 212 15.72 -17.31 4.47
N TYR A 213 16.00 -16.54 3.41
CA TYR A 213 15.46 -16.81 2.07
C TYR A 213 15.83 -18.21 1.56
N ARG A 214 17.09 -18.65 1.72
CA ARG A 214 17.50 -20.00 1.30
C ARG A 214 16.76 -21.08 2.09
N ILE A 215 16.59 -20.91 3.40
CA ILE A 215 15.81 -21.84 4.23
C ILE A 215 14.38 -21.94 3.71
N LEU A 216 13.72 -20.80 3.41
CA LEU A 216 12.34 -20.77 2.97
C LEU A 216 12.14 -21.33 1.55
N TYR A 217 13.06 -21.07 0.62
CA TYR A 217 12.86 -21.29 -0.81
C TYR A 217 13.81 -22.27 -1.49
N ARG A 218 14.91 -22.67 -0.85
CA ARG A 218 16.00 -23.44 -1.48
C ARG A 218 16.46 -24.66 -0.67
N SER A 219 15.74 -25.02 0.38
CA SER A 219 16.14 -26.12 1.27
C SER A 219 15.29 -27.37 1.13
N ASP A 220 14.32 -27.40 0.21
CA ASP A 220 13.35 -28.48 0.02
C ASP A 220 12.56 -28.88 1.29
N LEU A 221 12.62 -28.05 2.35
CA LEU A 221 11.89 -28.27 3.59
C LEU A 221 10.39 -28.01 3.40
N LYS A 222 9.55 -28.72 4.12
CA LYS A 222 8.16 -28.31 4.31
C LYS A 222 8.11 -26.94 4.99
N LEU A 223 7.03 -26.18 4.77
CA LEU A 223 6.90 -24.83 5.35
C LEU A 223 6.99 -24.86 6.88
N SER A 224 6.40 -25.88 7.54
CA SER A 224 6.50 -26.07 8.99
C SER A 224 7.95 -26.14 9.49
N ASP A 225 8.76 -26.97 8.83
CA ASP A 225 10.13 -27.24 9.23
C ASP A 225 11.04 -26.03 8.92
N ALA A 226 10.77 -25.36 7.80
CA ALA A 226 11.43 -24.09 7.46
C ALA A 226 11.11 -23.00 8.51
N LEU A 227 9.84 -22.91 8.95
CA LEU A 227 9.40 -21.93 9.94
C LEU A 227 10.02 -22.19 11.32
N GLU A 228 10.12 -23.45 11.74
CA GLU A 228 10.81 -23.82 12.99
C GLU A 228 12.28 -23.34 12.97
N ARG A 229 13.00 -23.60 11.88
CA ARG A 229 14.39 -23.13 11.71
C ARG A 229 14.50 -21.61 11.68
N LEU A 230 13.58 -20.92 11.00
CA LEU A 230 13.56 -19.47 10.95
C LEU A 230 13.25 -18.87 12.32
N THR A 231 12.36 -19.49 13.10
CA THR A 231 12.05 -19.07 14.47
C THR A 231 13.26 -19.16 15.39
N ALA A 232 14.02 -20.25 15.30
CA ALA A 232 15.27 -20.42 16.04
C ALA A 232 16.29 -19.33 15.67
N LEU A 233 16.46 -19.04 14.37
CA LEU A 233 17.36 -17.98 13.93
C LEU A 233 16.90 -16.57 14.36
N ALA A 234 15.61 -16.30 14.39
CA ALA A 234 15.05 -15.00 14.78
C ALA A 234 15.32 -14.64 16.26
N ALA A 235 15.63 -15.62 17.11
CA ALA A 235 16.03 -15.40 18.49
C ALA A 235 17.37 -14.64 18.60
N GLU A 236 18.28 -14.88 17.68
CA GLU A 236 19.62 -14.28 17.64
C GLU A 236 19.73 -13.13 16.61
N ARG A 237 18.81 -13.07 15.65
CA ARG A 237 18.85 -12.17 14.48
C ARG A 237 17.53 -11.44 14.32
N PRO A 238 17.38 -10.26 14.96
CA PRO A 238 16.10 -9.52 15.03
C PRO A 238 15.47 -9.20 13.67
N GLU A 239 16.27 -9.00 12.62
CA GLU A 239 15.82 -8.70 11.26
C GLU A 239 15.03 -9.84 10.62
N ILE A 240 15.20 -11.08 11.09
CA ILE A 240 14.45 -12.25 10.61
C ILE A 240 13.05 -12.31 11.26
N ARG A 241 12.84 -11.66 12.40
CA ARG A 241 11.56 -11.70 13.13
C ARG A 241 10.38 -11.28 12.26
N ALA A 242 10.52 -10.21 11.50
CA ALA A 242 9.46 -9.74 10.60
C ALA A 242 9.02 -10.80 9.57
N LEU A 243 9.95 -11.63 9.10
CA LEU A 243 9.65 -12.74 8.21
C LEU A 243 8.87 -13.86 8.92
N VAL A 244 9.28 -14.22 10.14
CA VAL A 244 8.61 -15.23 10.97
C VAL A 244 7.20 -14.79 11.32
N ASP A 245 7.04 -13.57 11.83
CA ASP A 245 5.75 -13.01 12.22
C ASP A 245 4.78 -12.93 11.03
N PHE A 246 5.30 -12.55 9.86
CA PHE A 246 4.52 -12.52 8.63
C PHE A 246 4.01 -13.92 8.24
N ILE A 247 4.86 -14.95 8.29
CA ILE A 247 4.49 -16.31 7.95
C ILE A 247 3.42 -16.84 8.91
N HIS A 248 3.55 -16.58 10.21
CA HIS A 248 2.53 -16.92 11.21
C HIS A 248 1.20 -16.21 10.98
N GLY A 249 1.24 -14.93 10.58
CA GLY A 249 0.06 -14.13 10.29
C GLY A 249 -0.54 -14.32 8.90
N SER A 250 0.09 -15.12 8.03
CA SER A 250 -0.41 -15.41 6.69
C SER A 250 -1.56 -16.40 6.76
N THR A 251 -2.71 -16.00 6.21
CA THR A 251 -3.91 -16.85 6.09
C THR A 251 -4.06 -17.47 4.72
N ARG A 252 -3.24 -17.04 3.77
CA ARG A 252 -3.15 -17.57 2.42
C ARG A 252 -1.79 -18.24 2.19
N SER A 253 -1.69 -19.05 1.14
CA SER A 253 -0.41 -19.64 0.80
C SER A 253 0.59 -18.58 0.38
N LEU A 254 1.86 -18.77 0.74
CA LEU A 254 2.95 -17.91 0.28
C LEU A 254 3.27 -18.16 -1.21
N VAL A 255 3.81 -17.14 -1.89
CA VAL A 255 4.55 -17.35 -3.14
C VAL A 255 5.74 -18.27 -2.84
N ARG A 256 5.73 -19.48 -3.40
CA ARG A 256 6.76 -20.50 -3.14
C ARG A 256 6.88 -21.47 -4.32
#